data_648da107f11d8a25f531d6527313e2be
#
_entry.id   648da107f11d8a25f531d6527313e2be
#
_cell.length_a   1.000
_cell.length_b   1.000
_cell.length_c   1.000
_cell.angle_alpha   90.00
_cell.angle_beta   90.00
_cell.angle_gamma   90.00
#
_symmetry.space_group_name_H-M   'P 1'
#
loop_
_entity.id
_entity.type
_entity.pdbx_description
1 polymer ?
#
loop_
_entity_poly.entity_id
_entity_poly.type
_entity_poly.pdbx_seq_one_letter_code
_entity_poly.pdbx_strand_id
1 'polypeptide(L)'
;MFRGILDSVPDIDTIHIGPTAYASKVLDTDGNITATLVTAGSNRERVSYDQLPQDLVNAFVAIEDERFWQHSGIDLKSILRAVRGVVSDDDSAGGGSTITQQLIKNNVFGGGLHEGKFQRYVRKFQEQYLALEIENQPGLSKEEIKKSILTEYLNTINLGANTLGVKVAARRYFNKEVSELTLSECTVIASITKNPTALNPITHPEHNAERRAQVLKNMLEQGYIDLVENLLAVTRIEGGQVN
;
A
#
# COMPACT_ATOMS: atom_id res chain seq x y z
N MET A 1 15.62 26.17 13.80
CA MET A 1 14.48 25.21 13.80
C MET A 1 14.53 24.26 12.61
N PHE A 2 14.57 24.71 11.36
CA PHE A 2 14.59 23.86 10.16
C PHE A 2 15.81 22.91 10.11
N ARG A 3 17.01 23.41 10.40
CA ARG A 3 18.25 22.63 10.44
C ARG A 3 18.22 21.51 11.46
N GLY A 4 17.65 21.73 12.64
CA GLY A 4 17.51 20.70 13.68
C GLY A 4 16.53 19.58 13.29
N ILE A 5 15.55 19.83 12.42
CA ILE A 5 14.65 18.78 11.89
C ILE A 5 15.42 17.90 10.90
N LEU A 6 16.24 18.50 10.02
CA LEU A 6 17.08 17.77 9.09
C LEU A 6 18.15 16.94 9.81
N ASP A 7 18.79 17.51 10.84
CA ASP A 7 19.79 16.81 11.65
C ASP A 7 19.22 15.61 12.43
N SER A 8 17.88 15.53 12.58
CA SER A 8 17.17 14.41 13.23
C SER A 8 16.60 13.38 12.23
N VAL A 9 16.80 13.58 10.92
CA VAL A 9 16.42 12.59 9.90
C VAL A 9 17.36 11.40 10.00
N PRO A 10 16.87 10.16 10.02
CA PRO A 10 17.73 8.98 9.94
C PRO A 10 18.57 9.01 8.66
N ASP A 11 19.81 8.54 8.75
CA ASP A 11 20.70 8.46 7.61
C ASP A 11 20.17 7.42 6.60
N ILE A 12 20.04 7.84 5.33
CA ILE A 12 19.50 7.03 4.26
C ILE A 12 20.28 5.71 4.06
N ASP A 13 21.57 5.74 4.26
CA ASP A 13 22.43 4.56 4.10
C ASP A 13 22.20 3.51 5.20
N THR A 14 21.55 3.90 6.29
CA THR A 14 21.23 3.02 7.43
C THR A 14 19.77 2.59 7.49
N ILE A 15 18.89 3.19 6.67
CA ILE A 15 17.46 2.90 6.71
C ILE A 15 17.15 1.64 5.92
N HIS A 16 16.39 0.75 6.56
CA HIS A 16 15.71 -0.34 5.87
C HIS A 16 14.25 0.05 5.58
N ILE A 17 13.93 0.27 4.30
CA ILE A 17 12.58 0.70 3.90
C ILE A 17 11.58 -0.46 3.77
N GLY A 18 12.07 -1.70 3.70
CA GLY A 18 11.23 -2.90 3.64
C GLY A 18 10.82 -3.40 5.02
N PRO A 19 9.94 -4.41 5.10
CA PRO A 19 9.57 -5.05 6.35
C PRO A 19 10.72 -5.84 6.95
N THR A 20 10.84 -5.79 8.27
CA THR A 20 11.93 -6.46 9.03
C THR A 20 11.53 -7.81 9.61
N ALA A 21 10.23 -8.11 9.67
CA ALA A 21 9.71 -9.35 10.25
C ALA A 21 8.79 -10.09 9.27
N TYR A 22 9.05 -11.38 9.12
CA TYR A 22 8.29 -12.31 8.28
C TYR A 22 7.87 -13.54 9.08
N ALA A 23 6.83 -14.24 8.61
CA ALA A 23 6.45 -15.54 9.13
C ALA A 23 7.58 -16.55 8.90
N SER A 24 7.87 -17.37 9.93
CA SER A 24 8.84 -18.45 9.83
C SER A 24 8.14 -19.73 9.37
N LYS A 25 8.72 -20.42 8.38
CA LYS A 25 8.19 -21.70 7.88
C LYS A 25 8.99 -22.86 8.46
N VAL A 26 8.29 -23.84 9.00
CA VAL A 26 8.87 -25.11 9.43
C VAL A 26 8.69 -26.09 8.29
N LEU A 27 9.79 -26.70 7.85
CA LEU A 27 9.82 -27.66 6.76
C LEU A 27 10.05 -29.07 7.29
N ASP A 28 9.49 -30.08 6.62
CA ASP A 28 9.88 -31.49 6.83
C ASP A 28 11.20 -31.81 6.09
N THR A 29 11.61 -33.07 6.16
CA THR A 29 12.84 -33.56 5.50
C THR A 29 12.78 -33.49 3.98
N ASP A 30 11.57 -33.42 3.40
CA ASP A 30 11.31 -33.37 1.97
C ASP A 30 11.13 -31.92 1.48
N GLY A 31 11.22 -30.92 2.39
CA GLY A 31 11.09 -29.51 2.09
C GLY A 31 9.64 -28.99 2.06
N ASN A 32 8.64 -29.79 2.48
CA ASN A 32 7.26 -29.35 2.54
C ASN A 32 7.01 -28.52 3.82
N ILE A 33 6.16 -27.49 3.71
CA ILE A 33 5.79 -26.66 4.85
C ILE A 33 4.86 -27.44 5.78
N THR A 34 5.32 -27.74 6.99
CA THR A 34 4.54 -28.42 8.04
C THR A 34 3.88 -27.47 9.02
N ALA A 35 4.46 -26.28 9.21
CA ALA A 35 3.89 -25.23 10.05
C ALA A 35 4.36 -23.84 9.60
N THR A 36 3.55 -22.83 9.90
CA THR A 36 3.93 -21.41 9.77
C THR A 36 3.85 -20.78 11.16
N LEU A 37 4.99 -20.29 11.65
CA LEU A 37 5.09 -19.64 12.95
C LEU A 37 4.99 -18.13 12.75
N VAL A 38 4.06 -17.51 13.47
CA VAL A 38 3.75 -16.10 13.39
C VAL A 38 3.86 -15.48 14.77
N THR A 39 4.68 -14.44 14.89
CA THR A 39 4.72 -13.55 16.06
C THR A 39 3.95 -12.26 15.78
N ALA A 40 3.74 -11.43 16.79
CA ALA A 40 3.09 -10.13 16.59
C ALA A 40 3.85 -9.30 15.55
N GLY A 41 3.15 -8.86 14.49
CA GLY A 41 3.73 -8.06 13.41
C GLY A 41 4.52 -8.85 12.35
N SER A 42 4.61 -10.20 12.44
CA SER A 42 5.35 -11.02 11.46
C SER A 42 4.46 -11.85 10.52
N ASN A 43 3.13 -11.71 10.56
CA ASN A 43 2.24 -12.43 9.65
C ASN A 43 2.33 -11.86 8.24
N ARG A 44 3.48 -12.10 7.61
CA ARG A 44 3.88 -11.56 6.32
C ARG A 44 4.69 -12.60 5.55
N GLU A 45 4.41 -12.71 4.27
CA GLU A 45 5.22 -13.48 3.33
C GLU A 45 5.67 -12.56 2.19
N ARG A 46 6.92 -12.74 1.76
CA ARG A 46 7.49 -11.90 0.71
C ARG A 46 6.90 -12.29 -0.67
N VAL A 47 6.66 -11.28 -1.48
CA VAL A 47 6.40 -11.39 -2.91
C VAL A 47 7.38 -10.49 -3.65
N SER A 48 7.85 -10.92 -4.83
CA SER A 48 8.64 -10.10 -5.75
C SER A 48 7.73 -9.40 -6.76
N TYR A 49 8.24 -8.36 -7.42
CA TYR A 49 7.44 -7.54 -8.35
C TYR A 49 6.85 -8.38 -9.50
N ASP A 50 7.60 -9.30 -10.05
CA ASP A 50 7.21 -10.21 -11.15
C ASP A 50 6.09 -11.18 -10.80
N GLN A 51 5.83 -11.39 -9.50
CA GLN A 51 4.73 -12.22 -9.01
C GLN A 51 3.43 -11.42 -8.83
N LEU A 52 3.48 -10.09 -8.90
CA LEU A 52 2.33 -9.22 -8.71
C LEU A 52 1.50 -9.11 -10.00
N PRO A 53 0.19 -9.40 -9.99
CA PRO A 53 -0.68 -9.09 -11.11
C PRO A 53 -0.66 -7.60 -11.43
N GLN A 54 -0.66 -7.23 -12.71
CA GLN A 54 -0.68 -5.83 -13.11
C GLN A 54 -1.93 -5.10 -12.59
N ASP A 55 -3.06 -5.78 -12.50
CA ASP A 55 -4.31 -5.24 -11.94
C ASP A 55 -4.16 -4.86 -10.46
N LEU A 56 -3.40 -5.65 -9.68
CA LEU A 56 -3.12 -5.32 -8.28
C LEU A 56 -2.25 -4.06 -8.17
N VAL A 57 -1.19 -3.99 -8.96
CA VAL A 57 -0.31 -2.81 -9.05
C VAL A 57 -1.13 -1.58 -9.42
N ASN A 58 -1.94 -1.66 -10.47
CA ASN A 58 -2.77 -0.57 -10.96
C ASN A 58 -3.82 -0.13 -9.93
N ALA A 59 -4.47 -1.08 -9.25
CA ALA A 59 -5.47 -0.76 -8.23
C ALA A 59 -4.88 0.04 -7.07
N PHE A 60 -3.69 -0.35 -6.57
CA PHE A 60 -3.02 0.40 -5.51
C PHE A 60 -2.55 1.77 -5.98
N VAL A 61 -1.94 1.86 -7.15
CA VAL A 61 -1.51 3.14 -7.72
C VAL A 61 -2.72 4.06 -7.94
N ALA A 62 -3.79 3.55 -8.51
CA ALA A 62 -4.99 4.34 -8.82
C ALA A 62 -5.66 4.95 -7.58
N ILE A 63 -5.64 4.25 -6.44
CA ILE A 63 -6.35 4.71 -5.24
C ILE A 63 -5.45 5.47 -4.26
N GLU A 64 -4.16 5.14 -4.19
CA GLU A 64 -3.23 5.70 -3.21
C GLU A 64 -2.35 6.81 -3.78
N ASP A 65 -1.93 6.70 -5.06
CA ASP A 65 -0.93 7.59 -5.64
C ASP A 65 -1.00 7.62 -7.18
N GLU A 66 -2.03 8.27 -7.72
CA GLU A 66 -2.38 8.36 -9.14
C GLU A 66 -1.18 8.64 -10.07
N ARG A 67 -0.22 9.46 -9.62
CA ARG A 67 0.97 9.86 -10.38
C ARG A 67 2.26 9.20 -9.90
N PHE A 68 2.15 8.05 -9.23
CA PHE A 68 3.29 7.33 -8.66
C PHE A 68 4.45 7.17 -9.63
N TRP A 69 4.19 6.80 -10.88
CA TRP A 69 5.23 6.60 -11.90
C TRP A 69 5.85 7.91 -12.42
N GLN A 70 5.24 9.06 -12.14
CA GLN A 70 5.62 10.36 -12.71
C GLN A 70 6.46 11.21 -11.77
N HIS A 71 6.10 11.28 -10.49
CA HIS A 71 6.82 12.09 -9.50
C HIS A 71 8.10 11.42 -8.98
N SER A 72 8.89 12.15 -8.19
CA SER A 72 10.11 11.65 -7.54
C SER A 72 10.00 11.84 -6.02
N GLY A 73 9.22 10.97 -5.37
CA GLY A 73 9.02 10.93 -3.92
C GLY A 73 7.88 11.80 -3.40
N ILE A 74 7.65 12.96 -3.99
CA ILE A 74 6.61 13.92 -3.59
C ILE A 74 5.73 14.25 -4.79
N ASP A 75 4.42 14.28 -4.58
CA ASP A 75 3.44 14.75 -5.55
C ASP A 75 2.84 16.11 -5.13
N LEU A 76 3.40 17.19 -5.66
CA LEU A 76 2.95 18.55 -5.36
C LEU A 76 1.50 18.81 -5.77
N LYS A 77 1.01 18.19 -6.86
CA LYS A 77 -0.39 18.34 -7.28
C LYS A 77 -1.35 17.71 -6.30
N SER A 78 -1.01 16.51 -5.77
CA SER A 78 -1.80 15.85 -4.71
C SER A 78 -1.78 16.65 -3.40
N ILE A 79 -0.64 17.22 -3.02
CA ILE A 79 -0.55 18.09 -1.84
C ILE A 79 -1.45 19.31 -2.00
N LEU A 80 -1.40 20.00 -3.14
CA LEU A 80 -2.25 21.16 -3.40
C LEU A 80 -3.74 20.80 -3.42
N ARG A 81 -4.10 19.64 -4.00
CA ARG A 81 -5.46 19.13 -4.00
C ARG A 81 -5.94 18.84 -2.56
N ALA A 82 -5.13 18.17 -1.75
CA ALA A 82 -5.45 17.87 -0.36
C ALA A 82 -5.62 19.15 0.49
N VAL A 83 -4.74 20.14 0.33
CA VAL A 83 -4.86 21.45 1.00
C VAL A 83 -6.16 22.15 0.59
N ARG A 84 -6.49 22.16 -0.70
CA ARG A 84 -7.74 22.73 -1.19
C ARG A 84 -8.96 22.02 -0.60
N GLY A 85 -8.93 20.67 -0.54
CA GLY A 85 -10.00 19.87 0.07
C GLY A 85 -10.24 20.23 1.53
N VAL A 86 -9.18 20.39 2.32
CA VAL A 86 -9.29 20.84 3.71
C VAL A 86 -9.91 22.23 3.82
N VAL A 87 -9.58 23.15 2.92
CA VAL A 87 -10.14 24.52 2.91
C VAL A 87 -11.58 24.54 2.46
N SER A 88 -11.97 23.64 1.53
CA SER A 88 -13.34 23.56 0.98
C SER A 88 -14.25 22.57 1.71
N ASP A 89 -13.78 21.94 2.79
CA ASP A 89 -14.49 20.87 3.53
C ASP A 89 -14.94 19.71 2.62
N ASP A 90 -14.08 19.36 1.64
CA ASP A 90 -14.32 18.31 0.66
C ASP A 90 -13.57 17.03 1.02
N ASP A 91 -14.26 16.11 1.67
CA ASP A 91 -13.74 14.79 2.06
C ASP A 91 -13.34 13.91 0.85
N SER A 92 -13.78 14.25 -0.36
CA SER A 92 -13.47 13.52 -1.59
C SER A 92 -12.09 13.86 -2.18
N ALA A 93 -11.45 14.93 -1.70
CA ALA A 93 -10.17 15.44 -2.23
C ALA A 93 -8.99 14.45 -2.13
N GLY A 94 -9.16 13.37 -1.40
CA GLY A 94 -8.13 12.32 -1.23
C GLY A 94 -6.94 12.74 -0.38
N GLY A 95 -6.01 11.81 -0.16
CA GLY A 95 -4.77 12.06 0.57
C GLY A 95 -3.69 12.75 -0.28
N GLY A 96 -2.82 13.52 0.39
CA GLY A 96 -1.66 14.16 -0.26
C GLY A 96 -0.33 13.41 -0.08
N SER A 97 -0.35 12.21 0.51
CA SER A 97 0.87 11.41 0.76
C SER A 97 1.07 10.39 -0.36
N THR A 98 2.31 10.29 -0.86
CA THR A 98 2.70 9.29 -1.86
C THR A 98 2.87 7.89 -1.25
N ILE A 99 2.89 6.84 -2.08
CA ILE A 99 3.22 5.46 -1.68
C ILE A 99 4.59 5.43 -0.99
N THR A 100 5.58 6.16 -1.50
CA THR A 100 6.91 6.25 -0.92
C THR A 100 6.89 6.83 0.50
N GLN A 101 6.13 7.90 0.71
CA GLN A 101 5.95 8.49 2.05
C GLN A 101 5.23 7.54 3.01
N GLN A 102 4.23 6.80 2.52
CA GLN A 102 3.52 5.80 3.33
C GLN A 102 4.44 4.64 3.73
N LEU A 103 5.28 4.16 2.82
CA LEU A 103 6.28 3.12 3.09
C LEU A 103 7.25 3.56 4.18
N ILE A 104 7.81 4.76 4.06
CA ILE A 104 8.72 5.36 5.05
C ILE A 104 8.00 5.50 6.40
N LYS A 105 6.79 6.05 6.42
CA LYS A 105 5.99 6.17 7.64
C LYS A 105 5.85 4.84 8.37
N ASN A 106 5.56 3.77 7.65
CA ASN A 106 5.27 2.47 8.23
C ASN A 106 6.52 1.76 8.76
N ASN A 107 7.64 1.81 8.02
CA ASN A 107 8.84 1.04 8.34
C ASN A 107 9.91 1.82 9.09
N VAL A 108 10.03 3.13 8.84
CA VAL A 108 11.04 3.97 9.52
C VAL A 108 10.47 4.63 10.78
N PHE A 109 9.21 5.08 10.72
CA PHE A 109 8.58 5.81 11.82
C PHE A 109 7.49 5.01 12.56
N GLY A 110 7.45 3.70 12.42
CA GLY A 110 6.52 2.82 13.15
C GLY A 110 5.04 3.16 12.97
N GLY A 111 4.65 3.69 11.82
CA GLY A 111 3.26 4.06 11.50
C GLY A 111 2.80 5.39 12.10
N GLY A 112 3.63 6.09 12.89
CA GLY A 112 3.28 7.35 13.52
C GLY A 112 2.26 7.21 14.66
N LEU A 113 2.33 6.11 15.40
CA LEU A 113 1.45 5.84 16.54
C LEU A 113 1.85 6.71 17.74
N HIS A 114 0.83 7.22 18.47
CA HIS A 114 0.99 8.01 19.73
C HIS A 114 1.73 9.35 19.59
N GLU A 115 1.71 9.96 18.40
CA GLU A 115 2.35 11.25 18.15
C GLU A 115 1.47 12.45 18.53
N GLY A 116 2.10 13.48 19.14
CA GLY A 116 1.51 14.81 19.26
C GLY A 116 1.44 15.55 17.92
N LYS A 117 0.63 16.62 17.85
CA LYS A 117 0.48 17.42 16.60
C LYS A 117 1.82 17.90 16.04
N PHE A 118 2.70 18.42 16.88
CA PHE A 118 4.01 18.93 16.46
C PHE A 118 4.91 17.81 15.90
N GLN A 119 4.97 16.66 16.59
CA GLN A 119 5.74 15.49 16.14
C GLN A 119 5.25 14.99 14.78
N ARG A 120 3.93 15.00 14.54
CA ARG A 120 3.35 14.66 13.24
C ARG A 120 3.85 15.58 12.11
N TYR A 121 3.96 16.89 12.35
CA TYR A 121 4.51 17.82 11.35
C TYR A 121 5.99 17.55 11.08
N VAL A 122 6.78 17.33 12.13
CA VAL A 122 8.20 16.99 12.01
C VAL A 122 8.36 15.71 11.18
N ARG A 123 7.66 14.64 11.54
CA ARG A 123 7.68 13.38 10.81
C ARG A 123 7.24 13.55 9.34
N LYS A 124 6.18 14.30 9.08
CA LYS A 124 5.72 14.55 7.71
C LYS A 124 6.79 15.23 6.86
N PHE A 125 7.55 16.14 7.43
CA PHE A 125 8.67 16.77 6.76
C PHE A 125 9.83 15.78 6.50
N GLN A 126 10.14 14.95 7.50
CA GLN A 126 11.14 13.89 7.39
C GLN A 126 10.75 12.84 6.34
N GLU A 127 9.46 12.41 6.29
CA GLU A 127 8.94 11.52 5.25
C GLU A 127 9.15 12.09 3.84
N GLN A 128 8.88 13.38 3.65
CA GLN A 128 9.06 14.04 2.35
C GLN A 128 10.53 14.11 1.95
N TYR A 129 11.40 14.49 2.87
CA TYR A 129 12.84 14.52 2.62
C TYR A 129 13.38 13.15 2.24
N LEU A 130 13.10 12.12 3.05
CA LEU A 130 13.53 10.75 2.77
C LEU A 130 12.93 10.19 1.47
N ALA A 131 11.70 10.54 1.14
CA ALA A 131 11.09 10.11 -0.11
C ALA A 131 11.82 10.68 -1.34
N LEU A 132 12.26 11.93 -1.27
CA LEU A 132 13.09 12.54 -2.32
C LEU A 132 14.46 11.85 -2.42
N GLU A 133 15.12 11.60 -1.31
CA GLU A 133 16.43 10.95 -1.27
C GLU A 133 16.36 9.52 -1.84
N ILE A 134 15.38 8.72 -1.41
CA ILE A 134 15.18 7.33 -1.86
C ILE A 134 14.91 7.29 -3.37
N GLU A 135 14.07 8.17 -3.89
CA GLU A 135 13.70 8.15 -5.31
C GLU A 135 14.74 8.80 -6.25
N ASN A 136 15.74 9.48 -5.70
CA ASN A 136 16.82 10.08 -6.47
C ASN A 136 18.19 9.40 -6.23
N GLN A 137 18.20 8.17 -5.69
CA GLN A 137 19.43 7.42 -5.50
C GLN A 137 20.14 7.15 -6.82
N PRO A 138 21.47 7.36 -6.89
CA PRO A 138 22.24 7.07 -8.09
C PRO A 138 22.39 5.57 -8.33
N GLY A 139 22.55 5.18 -9.60
CA GLY A 139 22.90 3.81 -9.99
C GLY A 139 21.72 2.92 -10.41
N LEU A 140 20.47 3.32 -10.14
CA LEU A 140 19.27 2.64 -10.61
C LEU A 140 18.43 3.55 -11.50
N SER A 141 17.70 2.96 -12.44
CA SER A 141 16.71 3.71 -13.20
C SER A 141 15.51 4.08 -12.33
N LYS A 142 14.80 5.14 -12.71
CA LYS A 142 13.57 5.55 -12.01
C LYS A 142 12.55 4.40 -11.93
N GLU A 143 12.43 3.63 -12.99
CA GLU A 143 11.51 2.49 -13.04
C GLU A 143 11.89 1.40 -12.03
N GLU A 144 13.17 1.04 -11.93
CA GLU A 144 13.67 0.05 -10.95
C GLU A 144 13.42 0.51 -9.53
N ILE A 145 13.69 1.78 -9.22
CA ILE A 145 13.42 2.38 -7.91
C ILE A 145 11.93 2.30 -7.59
N LYS A 146 11.07 2.71 -8.51
CA LYS A 146 9.60 2.68 -8.34
C LYS A 146 9.07 1.26 -8.12
N LYS A 147 9.53 0.28 -8.91
CA LYS A 147 9.17 -1.13 -8.74
C LYS A 147 9.61 -1.65 -7.38
N SER A 148 10.81 -1.31 -6.92
CA SER A 148 11.31 -1.69 -5.60
C SER A 148 10.44 -1.09 -4.48
N ILE A 149 10.17 0.22 -4.52
CA ILE A 149 9.33 0.92 -3.54
C ILE A 149 7.94 0.29 -3.46
N LEU A 150 7.29 0.06 -4.61
CA LEU A 150 5.96 -0.52 -4.66
C LEU A 150 5.95 -1.96 -4.12
N THR A 151 6.96 -2.76 -4.44
CA THR A 151 7.12 -4.12 -3.93
C THR A 151 7.24 -4.11 -2.40
N GLU A 152 8.10 -3.28 -1.84
CA GLU A 152 8.26 -3.20 -0.38
C GLU A 152 7.00 -2.62 0.29
N TYR A 153 6.29 -1.68 -0.34
CA TYR A 153 5.00 -1.18 0.13
C TYR A 153 3.96 -2.30 0.20
N LEU A 154 3.79 -3.07 -0.88
CA LEU A 154 2.84 -4.18 -0.95
C LEU A 154 3.20 -5.35 -0.02
N ASN A 155 4.47 -5.50 0.33
CA ASN A 155 4.92 -6.43 1.37
C ASN A 155 4.71 -5.89 2.80
N THR A 156 4.53 -4.58 2.98
CA THR A 156 4.47 -3.93 4.30
C THR A 156 3.07 -3.70 4.83
N ILE A 157 2.14 -3.29 3.96
CA ILE A 157 0.84 -2.72 4.35
C ILE A 157 0.01 -3.65 5.24
N ASN A 158 -0.68 -3.04 6.21
CA ASN A 158 -1.67 -3.73 7.02
C ASN A 158 -3.00 -3.81 6.25
N LEU A 159 -3.46 -5.02 6.04
CA LEU A 159 -4.69 -5.34 5.30
C LEU A 159 -5.78 -5.96 6.19
N GLY A 160 -5.74 -5.67 7.50
CA GLY A 160 -6.75 -6.11 8.46
C GLY A 160 -6.60 -7.58 8.87
N ALA A 161 -7.35 -8.01 9.89
CA ALA A 161 -7.38 -9.40 10.37
C ALA A 161 -5.98 -10.02 10.62
N ASN A 162 -5.05 -9.24 11.19
CA ASN A 162 -3.64 -9.61 11.36
C ASN A 162 -2.93 -10.01 10.05
N THR A 163 -3.32 -9.41 8.93
CA THR A 163 -2.79 -9.70 7.59
C THR A 163 -1.84 -8.58 7.16
N LEU A 164 -0.59 -8.90 6.98
CA LEU A 164 0.44 -7.96 6.56
C LEU A 164 0.98 -8.33 5.18
N GLY A 165 0.88 -7.40 4.24
CA GLY A 165 1.26 -7.59 2.84
C GLY A 165 0.25 -8.38 2.02
N VAL A 166 0.35 -8.19 0.69
CA VAL A 166 -0.66 -8.68 -0.27
C VAL A 166 -0.67 -10.19 -0.42
N LYS A 167 0.46 -10.88 -0.21
CA LYS A 167 0.53 -12.34 -0.36
C LYS A 167 -0.31 -13.06 0.70
N VAL A 168 -0.19 -12.63 1.95
CA VAL A 168 -1.00 -13.17 3.05
C VAL A 168 -2.46 -12.76 2.88
N ALA A 169 -2.74 -11.54 2.35
CA ALA A 169 -4.09 -11.08 2.05
C ALA A 169 -4.78 -11.94 0.98
N ALA A 170 -4.08 -12.28 -0.12
CA ALA A 170 -4.61 -13.14 -1.17
C ALA A 170 -5.05 -14.51 -0.64
N ARG A 171 -4.22 -15.12 0.21
CA ARG A 171 -4.57 -16.39 0.87
C ARG A 171 -5.69 -16.24 1.88
N ARG A 172 -5.64 -15.17 2.70
CA ARG A 172 -6.63 -14.95 3.76
C ARG A 172 -8.03 -14.70 3.23
N TYR A 173 -8.15 -13.86 2.19
CA TYR A 173 -9.45 -13.42 1.70
C TYR A 173 -9.99 -14.28 0.56
N PHE A 174 -9.11 -14.93 -0.22
CA PHE A 174 -9.50 -15.63 -1.45
C PHE A 174 -8.95 -17.05 -1.56
N ASN A 175 -8.13 -17.49 -0.59
CA ASN A 175 -7.45 -18.80 -0.64
C ASN A 175 -6.67 -19.02 -1.96
N LYS A 176 -6.00 -17.97 -2.45
CA LYS A 176 -5.24 -17.95 -3.71
C LYS A 176 -3.81 -17.48 -3.53
N GLU A 177 -2.93 -17.86 -4.44
CA GLU A 177 -1.67 -17.17 -4.62
C GLU A 177 -1.92 -15.76 -5.19
N VAL A 178 -1.01 -14.82 -4.92
CA VAL A 178 -1.20 -13.43 -5.33
C VAL A 178 -1.28 -13.26 -6.85
N SER A 179 -0.56 -14.11 -7.60
CA SER A 179 -0.57 -14.13 -9.07
C SER A 179 -1.87 -14.62 -9.70
N GLU A 180 -2.74 -15.26 -8.91
CA GLU A 180 -4.02 -15.81 -9.36
C GLU A 180 -5.22 -14.88 -9.10
N LEU A 181 -4.95 -13.72 -8.50
CA LEU A 181 -6.00 -12.75 -8.18
C LEU A 181 -6.61 -12.17 -9.46
N THR A 182 -7.92 -12.13 -9.50
CA THR A 182 -8.68 -11.43 -10.54
C THR A 182 -8.71 -9.91 -10.29
N LEU A 183 -9.07 -9.11 -11.29
CA LEU A 183 -9.26 -7.66 -11.14
C LEU A 183 -10.18 -7.33 -9.96
N SER A 184 -11.32 -8.02 -9.83
CA SER A 184 -12.25 -7.83 -8.72
C SER A 184 -11.58 -8.05 -7.36
N GLU A 185 -10.82 -9.13 -7.20
CA GLU A 185 -10.13 -9.47 -5.96
C GLU A 185 -8.98 -8.49 -5.67
N CYS A 186 -8.25 -8.05 -6.68
CA CYS A 186 -7.23 -6.99 -6.57
C CYS A 186 -7.83 -5.69 -6.00
N THR A 187 -9.01 -5.28 -6.50
CA THR A 187 -9.68 -4.06 -6.04
C THR A 187 -10.27 -4.20 -4.64
N VAL A 188 -10.71 -5.39 -4.22
CA VAL A 188 -11.09 -5.67 -2.81
C VAL A 188 -9.90 -5.46 -1.89
N ILE A 189 -8.73 -6.03 -2.21
CA ILE A 189 -7.52 -5.89 -1.38
C ILE A 189 -7.08 -4.43 -1.31
N ALA A 190 -7.04 -3.72 -2.44
CA ALA A 190 -6.64 -2.32 -2.48
C ALA A 190 -7.59 -1.42 -1.66
N SER A 191 -8.87 -1.79 -1.55
CA SER A 191 -9.87 -1.03 -0.80
C SER A 191 -9.62 -1.02 0.71
N ILE A 192 -8.92 -2.01 1.26
CA ILE A 192 -8.71 -2.17 2.70
C ILE A 192 -7.77 -1.09 3.28
N THR A 193 -6.86 -0.56 2.48
CA THR A 193 -5.72 0.28 2.90
C THR A 193 -6.08 1.49 3.75
N LYS A 194 -7.16 2.19 3.41
CA LYS A 194 -7.58 3.44 4.08
C LYS A 194 -7.95 3.21 5.56
N ASN A 195 -8.62 2.11 5.85
CA ASN A 195 -9.02 1.74 7.22
C ASN A 195 -9.18 0.21 7.32
N PRO A 196 -8.11 -0.52 7.68
CA PRO A 196 -8.11 -1.99 7.66
C PRO A 196 -9.16 -2.67 8.54
N THR A 197 -9.67 -1.97 9.54
CA THR A 197 -10.74 -2.50 10.41
C THR A 197 -12.12 -2.26 9.79
N ALA A 198 -12.42 -1.03 9.39
CA ALA A 198 -13.73 -0.64 8.88
C ALA A 198 -14.00 -1.09 7.43
N LEU A 199 -12.94 -1.40 6.68
CA LEU A 199 -13.01 -1.84 5.27
C LEU A 199 -12.63 -3.31 5.09
N ASN A 200 -12.67 -4.09 6.17
CA ASN A 200 -12.39 -5.52 6.10
C ASN A 200 -13.51 -6.24 5.34
N PRO A 201 -13.21 -6.97 4.24
CA PRO A 201 -14.23 -7.56 3.38
C PRO A 201 -15.02 -8.70 4.05
N ILE A 202 -14.50 -9.31 5.12
CA ILE A 202 -15.20 -10.37 5.88
C ILE A 202 -16.19 -9.76 6.87
N THR A 203 -15.77 -8.74 7.62
CA THR A 203 -16.57 -8.16 8.71
C THR A 203 -17.44 -6.98 8.29
N HIS A 204 -17.03 -6.27 7.22
CA HIS A 204 -17.70 -5.09 6.68
C HIS A 204 -17.75 -5.12 5.15
N PRO A 205 -18.38 -6.15 4.54
CA PRO A 205 -18.38 -6.35 3.09
C PRO A 205 -18.98 -5.15 2.32
N GLU A 206 -20.02 -4.52 2.86
CA GLU A 206 -20.68 -3.36 2.24
C GLU A 206 -19.77 -2.14 2.16
N HIS A 207 -19.08 -1.80 3.25
CA HIS A 207 -18.13 -0.68 3.25
C HIS A 207 -16.93 -0.95 2.33
N ASN A 208 -16.48 -2.21 2.26
CA ASN A 208 -15.44 -2.58 1.30
C ASN A 208 -15.95 -2.44 -0.13
N ALA A 209 -17.20 -2.86 -0.42
CA ALA A 209 -17.82 -2.74 -1.74
C ALA A 209 -17.93 -1.28 -2.20
N GLU A 210 -18.37 -0.36 -1.32
CA GLU A 210 -18.38 1.08 -1.61
C GLU A 210 -16.99 1.63 -1.95
N ARG A 211 -15.98 1.26 -1.15
CA ARG A 211 -14.61 1.71 -1.41
C ARG A 211 -14.04 1.09 -2.68
N ARG A 212 -14.38 -0.16 -2.98
CA ARG A 212 -13.99 -0.85 -4.23
C ARG A 212 -14.56 -0.14 -5.46
N ALA A 213 -15.82 0.31 -5.40
CA ALA A 213 -16.40 1.09 -6.48
C ALA A 213 -15.56 2.35 -6.79
N GLN A 214 -15.00 3.00 -5.75
CA GLN A 214 -14.09 4.13 -5.94
C GLN A 214 -12.77 3.70 -6.56
N VAL A 215 -12.19 2.54 -6.17
CA VAL A 215 -10.95 2.00 -6.79
C VAL A 215 -11.18 1.75 -8.28
N LEU A 216 -12.26 1.04 -8.64
CA LEU A 216 -12.62 0.74 -10.02
C LEU A 216 -12.86 2.00 -10.84
N LYS A 217 -13.56 2.98 -10.27
CA LYS A 217 -13.77 4.29 -10.92
C LYS A 217 -12.44 4.98 -11.21
N ASN A 218 -11.53 5.03 -10.24
CA ASN A 218 -10.21 5.63 -10.43
C ASN A 218 -9.40 4.89 -11.51
N MET A 219 -9.43 3.55 -11.50
CA MET A 219 -8.76 2.74 -12.52
C MET A 219 -9.28 3.03 -13.93
N LEU A 220 -10.60 3.18 -14.08
CA LEU A 220 -11.26 3.54 -15.34
C LEU A 220 -10.86 4.96 -15.79
N GLU A 221 -10.96 5.96 -14.90
CA GLU A 221 -10.63 7.36 -15.19
C GLU A 221 -9.15 7.55 -15.54
N GLN A 222 -8.27 6.72 -14.98
CA GLN A 222 -6.83 6.72 -15.25
C GLN A 222 -6.42 5.81 -16.42
N GLY A 223 -7.38 5.13 -17.06
CA GLY A 223 -7.15 4.30 -18.23
C GLY A 223 -6.46 2.96 -17.97
N TYR A 224 -6.50 2.45 -16.73
CA TYR A 224 -5.98 1.13 -16.38
C TYR A 224 -6.91 -0.02 -16.76
N ILE A 225 -8.21 0.25 -16.85
CA ILE A 225 -9.26 -0.70 -17.27
C ILE A 225 -10.24 0.00 -18.23
N ASP A 226 -10.94 -0.79 -19.02
CA ASP A 226 -12.03 -0.29 -19.87
C ASP A 226 -13.43 -0.40 -19.18
N LEU A 227 -14.48 0.07 -19.86
CA LEU A 227 -15.85 0.03 -19.34
C LEU A 227 -16.38 -1.40 -19.16
N VAL A 228 -15.98 -2.34 -20.00
CA VAL A 228 -16.42 -3.74 -19.94
C VAL A 228 -15.78 -4.42 -18.74
N GLU A 229 -14.46 -4.24 -18.56
CA GLU A 229 -13.73 -4.74 -17.41
C GLU A 229 -14.25 -4.18 -16.10
N ASN A 230 -14.57 -2.87 -16.06
CA ASN A 230 -15.19 -2.23 -14.91
C ASN A 230 -16.53 -2.89 -14.57
N LEU A 231 -17.43 -3.04 -15.54
CA LEU A 231 -18.75 -3.64 -15.35
C LEU A 231 -18.64 -5.09 -14.86
N LEU A 232 -17.78 -5.90 -15.48
CA LEU A 232 -17.54 -7.28 -15.09
C LEU A 232 -16.93 -7.40 -13.68
N ALA A 233 -16.04 -6.48 -13.30
CA ALA A 233 -15.46 -6.46 -11.96
C ALA A 233 -16.49 -6.11 -10.87
N VAL A 234 -17.43 -5.23 -11.15
CA VAL A 234 -18.54 -4.89 -10.23
C VAL A 234 -19.46 -6.10 -10.03
N THR A 235 -19.86 -6.77 -11.11
CA THR A 235 -20.88 -7.86 -11.06
C THR A 235 -20.35 -9.18 -10.51
N ARG A 236 -19.06 -9.49 -10.69
CA ARG A 236 -18.48 -10.79 -10.29
C ARG A 236 -18.42 -11.03 -8.78
N ILE A 237 -18.49 -10.01 -7.95
CA ILE A 237 -18.44 -10.19 -6.47
C ILE A 237 -19.85 -10.31 -5.88
N GLU A 238 -20.91 -9.91 -6.59
CA GLU A 238 -22.27 -10.17 -6.16
C GLU A 238 -22.59 -11.67 -6.15
N GLY A 239 -21.80 -12.51 -6.83
CA GLY A 239 -21.91 -13.96 -6.89
C GLY A 239 -20.80 -14.77 -6.21
N GLY A 240 -19.75 -14.15 -5.65
CA GLY A 240 -18.56 -14.81 -5.09
C GLY A 240 -18.44 -14.62 -3.58
N GLN A 241 -18.39 -15.73 -2.85
CA GLN A 241 -18.14 -15.72 -1.41
C GLN A 241 -16.70 -15.33 -1.11
N VAL A 242 -16.50 -14.33 -0.25
CA VAL A 242 -15.26 -14.11 0.48
C VAL A 242 -15.20 -15.18 1.56
N ASN A 243 -14.21 -16.08 1.50
CA ASN A 243 -14.05 -17.18 2.46
C ASN A 243 -13.46 -16.73 3.79
#